data_7a390aeee9b148e9e0000ea0e2149a10
#
_entry.id   7a390aeee9b148e9e0000ea0e2149a10
#
_cell.length_a   1.000
_cell.length_b   1.000
_cell.length_c   1.000
_cell.angle_alpha   90.00
_cell.angle_beta   90.00
_cell.angle_gamma   90.00
#
_symmetry.space_group_name_H-M   'P 1'
#
loop_
_entity.id
_entity.type
_entity.pdbx_description
1 polymer ?
#
loop_
_entity_poly.entity_id
_entity_poly.type
_entity_poly.pdbx_seq_one_letter_code
_entity_poly.pdbx_strand_id
1 'polypeptide(L)'
;MKRLLTIMLLTIMSATLLVSCGKKEEEKPALTGDLSQIMDKIYENKKVDLPIETIPVDLNDEFALTSYTGLTDSSQIKEAVASESMIGAQAYSVVLVRVKDSANVKNVADAMIKGIDPRKWVCVEADDIKVATYGDVVLYVMLTSELKDYVTANELIDSFKTVCGGTVDVIK
;
A
#
# COMPACT_ATOMS: atom_id res chain seq x y z
N MET A 1 52.57 -37.08 36.28
CA MET A 1 51.22 -36.55 36.34
C MET A 1 51.20 -35.07 36.03
N LYS A 2 51.88 -34.58 34.99
CA LYS A 2 51.95 -33.15 34.61
C LYS A 2 51.88 -32.90 33.11
N ARG A 3 51.36 -33.89 32.34
CA ARG A 3 51.30 -33.80 30.87
C ARG A 3 49.90 -34.03 30.27
N LEU A 4 48.86 -34.10 31.09
CA LEU A 4 47.48 -34.34 30.63
C LEU A 4 46.57 -33.09 30.76
N LEU A 5 47.09 -31.94 31.24
CA LEU A 5 46.27 -30.73 31.45
C LEU A 5 46.43 -29.69 30.33
N THR A 6 47.25 -29.95 29.33
CA THR A 6 47.58 -28.96 28.29
C THR A 6 46.85 -29.18 26.95
N ILE A 7 46.01 -30.20 26.83
CA ILE A 7 45.34 -30.52 25.57
C ILE A 7 43.85 -30.12 25.58
N MET A 8 43.31 -29.65 26.73
CA MET A 8 41.90 -29.32 26.85
C MET A 8 41.58 -27.81 26.68
N LEU A 9 42.51 -27.01 26.21
CA LEU A 9 42.35 -25.55 26.13
C LEU A 9 42.48 -24.98 24.70
N LEU A 10 42.30 -25.82 23.66
CA LEU A 10 42.54 -25.37 22.27
C LEU A 10 41.39 -25.72 21.31
N THR A 11 40.17 -25.91 21.81
CA THR A 11 38.96 -26.09 20.96
C THR A 11 37.86 -25.08 21.28
N ILE A 12 38.21 -23.87 21.73
CA ILE A 12 37.26 -22.75 21.65
C ILE A 12 37.54 -22.03 20.33
N MET A 13 37.13 -22.65 19.28
CA MET A 13 37.27 -22.10 17.95
C MET A 13 35.97 -21.45 17.52
N SER A 14 36.07 -20.15 17.38
CA SER A 14 35.55 -19.35 16.28
C SER A 14 34.24 -19.85 15.64
N ALA A 15 33.13 -19.73 16.39
CA ALA A 15 31.86 -19.49 15.79
C ALA A 15 31.82 -18.01 15.40
N THR A 16 32.44 -17.65 14.28
CA THR A 16 32.16 -16.39 13.59
C THR A 16 30.70 -16.44 13.11
N LEU A 17 29.82 -15.89 13.93
CA LEU A 17 28.48 -15.52 13.52
C LEU A 17 28.64 -14.53 12.36
N LEU A 18 28.45 -15.00 11.16
CA LEU A 18 28.12 -14.17 10.01
C LEU A 18 26.76 -13.54 10.33
N VAL A 19 26.78 -12.43 11.05
CA VAL A 19 25.65 -11.51 11.09
C VAL A 19 25.56 -10.94 9.70
N SER A 20 24.79 -11.63 8.86
CA SER A 20 24.27 -11.07 7.64
C SER A 20 23.41 -9.89 8.05
N CYS A 21 23.96 -8.68 7.93
CA CYS A 21 23.24 -7.42 8.05
C CYS A 21 22.34 -7.23 6.82
N GLY A 22 21.40 -8.14 6.59
CA GLY A 22 20.18 -7.86 5.85
C GLY A 22 19.25 -7.13 6.82
N LYS A 23 18.93 -5.85 6.56
CA LYS A 23 17.80 -5.21 7.23
C LYS A 23 16.58 -6.10 6.93
N LYS A 24 16.15 -6.93 7.89
CA LYS A 24 14.80 -7.45 7.90
C LYS A 24 13.91 -6.21 8.01
N GLU A 25 13.21 -5.87 6.95
CA GLU A 25 12.07 -4.98 7.08
C GLU A 25 11.18 -5.60 8.15
N GLU A 26 10.88 -4.85 9.21
CA GLU A 26 9.97 -5.32 10.26
C GLU A 26 8.62 -5.55 9.58
N GLU A 27 8.14 -6.80 9.61
CA GLU A 27 6.80 -7.12 9.10
C GLU A 27 5.77 -6.32 9.91
N LYS A 28 5.12 -5.37 9.25
CA LYS A 28 4.05 -4.60 9.85
C LYS A 28 2.82 -5.50 10.03
N PRO A 29 2.09 -5.38 11.15
CA PRO A 29 0.89 -6.18 11.36
C PRO A 29 -0.17 -5.88 10.30
N ALA A 30 -1.00 -6.87 10.01
CA ALA A 30 -2.16 -6.69 9.13
C ALA A 30 -3.10 -5.63 9.68
N LEU A 31 -3.63 -4.76 8.81
CA LEU A 31 -4.54 -3.70 9.20
C LEU A 31 -5.94 -4.27 9.47
N THR A 32 -6.47 -4.00 10.66
CA THR A 32 -7.78 -4.53 11.10
C THR A 32 -8.96 -3.74 10.51
N GLY A 33 -10.11 -4.41 10.34
CA GLY A 33 -11.32 -3.85 9.72
C GLY A 33 -11.39 -4.15 8.22
N ASP A 34 -12.56 -3.97 7.61
CA ASP A 34 -12.71 -4.02 6.16
C ASP A 34 -12.18 -2.73 5.50
N LEU A 35 -11.92 -2.78 4.19
CA LEU A 35 -11.31 -1.65 3.48
C LEU A 35 -12.25 -0.44 3.41
N SER A 36 -13.57 -0.62 3.42
CA SER A 36 -14.52 0.50 3.45
C SER A 36 -14.40 1.27 4.75
N GLN A 37 -14.30 0.57 5.89
CA GLN A 37 -14.08 1.19 7.19
C GLN A 37 -12.74 1.92 7.29
N ILE A 38 -11.70 1.37 6.63
CA ILE A 38 -10.38 2.02 6.56
C ILE A 38 -10.48 3.30 5.71
N MET A 39 -11.19 3.26 4.58
CA MET A 39 -11.44 4.42 3.74
C MET A 39 -12.19 5.52 4.50
N ASP A 40 -13.24 5.15 5.23
CA ASP A 40 -13.99 6.09 6.08
C ASP A 40 -13.07 6.80 7.09
N LYS A 41 -12.19 6.06 7.77
CA LYS A 41 -11.22 6.64 8.72
C LYS A 41 -10.20 7.56 8.04
N ILE A 42 -9.80 7.25 6.79
CA ILE A 42 -8.93 8.16 6.01
C ILE A 42 -9.66 9.49 5.81
N TYR A 43 -10.95 9.47 5.46
CA TYR A 43 -11.75 10.68 5.24
C TYR A 43 -12.19 11.38 6.52
N GLU A 44 -12.29 10.68 7.65
CA GLU A 44 -12.47 11.31 8.96
C GLU A 44 -11.25 12.16 9.35
N ASN A 45 -10.03 11.70 9.07
CA ASN A 45 -8.80 12.44 9.35
C ASN A 45 -8.53 13.55 8.32
N LYS A 46 -8.88 13.34 7.05
CA LYS A 46 -8.77 14.33 5.98
C LYS A 46 -10.11 14.44 5.25
N LYS A 47 -10.92 15.41 5.65
CA LYS A 47 -12.17 15.69 4.94
C LYS A 47 -11.87 16.12 3.51
N VAL A 48 -12.53 15.45 2.56
CA VAL A 48 -12.48 15.76 1.13
C VAL A 48 -13.81 16.39 0.74
N ASP A 49 -13.78 17.66 0.35
CA ASP A 49 -15.00 18.41 -0.03
C ASP A 49 -15.24 18.31 -1.55
N LEU A 50 -15.39 17.07 -2.01
CA LEU A 50 -15.68 16.70 -3.40
C LEU A 50 -16.86 15.73 -3.43
N PRO A 51 -17.66 15.71 -4.48
CA PRO A 51 -18.70 14.68 -4.68
C PRO A 51 -18.02 13.36 -5.05
N ILE A 52 -17.69 12.57 -4.04
CA ILE A 52 -17.02 11.25 -4.18
C ILE A 52 -17.95 10.13 -3.76
N GLU A 53 -17.78 8.95 -4.37
CA GLU A 53 -18.44 7.72 -4.00
C GLU A 53 -17.41 6.63 -3.72
N THR A 54 -17.61 5.89 -2.62
CA THR A 54 -16.77 4.75 -2.25
C THR A 54 -17.52 3.46 -2.55
N ILE A 55 -16.93 2.61 -3.41
CA ILE A 55 -17.52 1.37 -3.89
C ILE A 55 -16.58 0.19 -3.68
N PRO A 56 -17.10 -0.99 -3.30
CA PRO A 56 -16.35 -2.24 -3.36
C PRO A 56 -16.05 -2.59 -4.83
N VAL A 57 -14.84 -3.04 -5.10
CA VAL A 57 -14.45 -3.52 -6.44
C VAL A 57 -14.77 -5.00 -6.54
N ASP A 58 -15.59 -5.39 -7.54
CA ASP A 58 -15.82 -6.81 -7.83
C ASP A 58 -14.57 -7.43 -8.46
N LEU A 59 -13.92 -8.31 -7.71
CA LEU A 59 -12.69 -8.98 -8.13
C LEU A 59 -12.91 -10.04 -9.22
N ASN A 60 -14.16 -10.41 -9.52
CA ASN A 60 -14.51 -11.34 -10.58
C ASN A 60 -14.91 -10.60 -11.89
N ASP A 61 -15.10 -9.30 -11.83
CA ASP A 61 -15.29 -8.44 -12.99
C ASP A 61 -13.94 -7.91 -13.47
N GLU A 62 -13.43 -8.44 -14.59
CA GLU A 62 -12.14 -8.06 -15.16
C GLU A 62 -12.07 -6.56 -15.52
N PHE A 63 -13.21 -5.97 -15.95
CA PHE A 63 -13.26 -4.56 -16.27
C PHE A 63 -13.16 -3.71 -15.01
N ALA A 64 -13.93 -4.03 -13.97
CA ALA A 64 -13.88 -3.33 -12.69
C ALA A 64 -12.50 -3.46 -12.05
N LEU A 65 -11.95 -4.68 -12.00
CA LEU A 65 -10.61 -4.94 -11.47
C LEU A 65 -9.56 -4.06 -12.16
N THR A 66 -9.52 -4.09 -13.49
CA THR A 66 -8.52 -3.34 -14.27
C THR A 66 -8.72 -1.84 -14.16
N SER A 67 -9.97 -1.35 -14.28
CA SER A 67 -10.26 0.09 -14.28
C SER A 67 -9.95 0.77 -12.95
N TYR A 68 -10.22 0.09 -11.82
CA TYR A 68 -9.99 0.67 -10.50
C TYR A 68 -8.59 0.40 -9.97
N THR A 69 -8.05 -0.80 -10.19
CA THR A 69 -6.78 -1.21 -9.56
C THR A 69 -5.60 -1.27 -10.52
N GLY A 70 -5.85 -1.28 -11.83
CA GLY A 70 -4.82 -1.56 -12.85
C GLY A 70 -4.37 -3.02 -12.90
N LEU A 71 -4.97 -3.90 -12.08
CA LEU A 71 -4.61 -5.32 -12.04
C LEU A 71 -5.41 -6.11 -13.06
N THR A 72 -4.79 -7.11 -13.66
CA THR A 72 -5.43 -8.06 -14.59
C THR A 72 -5.65 -9.43 -13.96
N ASP A 73 -5.17 -9.64 -12.73
CA ASP A 73 -5.30 -10.88 -11.97
C ASP A 73 -5.60 -10.59 -10.51
N SER A 74 -6.67 -11.17 -9.98
CA SER A 74 -7.11 -11.03 -8.60
C SER A 74 -6.61 -12.16 -7.68
N SER A 75 -5.79 -13.08 -8.17
CA SER A 75 -5.36 -14.27 -7.41
C SER A 75 -4.67 -13.94 -6.08
N GLN A 76 -3.94 -12.81 -6.02
CA GLN A 76 -3.25 -12.31 -4.83
C GLN A 76 -4.13 -11.39 -3.96
N ILE A 77 -5.33 -11.02 -4.43
CA ILE A 77 -6.17 -10.00 -3.81
C ILE A 77 -7.26 -10.66 -2.97
N LYS A 78 -7.46 -10.14 -1.75
CA LYS A 78 -8.53 -10.53 -0.85
C LYS A 78 -9.76 -9.65 -1.01
N GLU A 79 -9.55 -8.34 -1.08
CA GLU A 79 -10.58 -7.32 -1.29
C GLU A 79 -9.99 -6.04 -1.88
N ALA A 80 -10.81 -5.25 -2.54
CA ALA A 80 -10.46 -3.93 -3.04
C ALA A 80 -11.65 -2.97 -2.92
N VAL A 81 -11.35 -1.70 -2.65
CA VAL A 81 -12.33 -0.61 -2.54
C VAL A 81 -11.77 0.59 -3.28
N ALA A 82 -12.60 1.24 -4.08
CA ALA A 82 -12.26 2.46 -4.78
C ALA A 82 -13.17 3.61 -4.33
N SER A 83 -12.58 4.79 -4.15
CA SER A 83 -13.33 6.04 -3.93
C SER A 83 -12.98 7.00 -5.07
N GLU A 84 -13.97 7.38 -5.85
CA GLU A 84 -13.81 8.19 -7.04
C GLU A 84 -14.74 9.40 -7.08
N SER A 85 -14.35 10.41 -7.84
CA SER A 85 -15.24 11.54 -8.12
C SER A 85 -16.46 11.08 -8.93
N MET A 86 -17.64 11.53 -8.53
CA MET A 86 -18.88 11.36 -9.31
C MET A 86 -18.91 12.26 -10.56
N ILE A 87 -17.89 13.12 -10.74
CA ILE A 87 -17.75 14.02 -11.88
C ILE A 87 -16.69 13.46 -12.83
N GLY A 88 -17.11 12.98 -14.01
CA GLY A 88 -16.23 12.32 -14.97
C GLY A 88 -15.09 13.19 -15.55
N ALA A 89 -15.18 14.52 -15.41
CA ALA A 89 -14.13 15.48 -15.80
C ALA A 89 -13.29 15.95 -14.59
N GLN A 90 -13.29 15.19 -13.50
CA GLN A 90 -12.51 15.47 -12.29
C GLN A 90 -11.65 14.25 -11.92
N ALA A 91 -10.36 14.35 -12.20
CA ALA A 91 -9.44 13.26 -11.91
C ALA A 91 -9.21 13.14 -10.40
N TYR A 92 -9.89 12.17 -9.78
CA TYR A 92 -9.75 11.79 -8.38
C TYR A 92 -10.07 10.31 -8.21
N SER A 93 -9.12 9.56 -7.70
CA SER A 93 -9.27 8.14 -7.37
C SER A 93 -8.38 7.78 -6.18
N VAL A 94 -8.97 7.18 -5.17
CA VAL A 94 -8.29 6.60 -4.02
C VAL A 94 -8.67 5.13 -3.95
N VAL A 95 -7.69 4.24 -4.01
CA VAL A 95 -7.94 2.80 -4.06
C VAL A 95 -7.20 2.12 -2.92
N LEU A 96 -7.92 1.31 -2.17
CA LEU A 96 -7.35 0.39 -1.18
C LEU A 96 -7.44 -1.03 -1.73
N VAL A 97 -6.34 -1.75 -1.66
CA VAL A 97 -6.28 -3.18 -2.02
C VAL A 97 -5.68 -3.94 -0.86
N ARG A 98 -6.36 -4.99 -0.38
CA ARG A 98 -5.83 -5.94 0.60
C ARG A 98 -5.33 -7.18 -0.10
N VAL A 99 -4.08 -7.53 0.14
CA VAL A 99 -3.48 -8.76 -0.39
C VAL A 99 -3.78 -9.96 0.52
N LYS A 100 -3.74 -11.17 -0.03
CA LYS A 100 -3.92 -12.41 0.73
C LYS A 100 -2.71 -12.72 1.61
N ASP A 101 -1.51 -12.34 1.15
CA ASP A 101 -0.23 -12.57 1.81
C ASP A 101 0.56 -11.25 1.80
N SER A 102 0.89 -10.73 2.99
CA SER A 102 1.65 -9.49 3.18
C SER A 102 3.00 -9.47 2.46
N ALA A 103 3.63 -10.64 2.27
CA ALA A 103 4.86 -10.76 1.50
C ALA A 103 4.72 -10.28 0.04
N ASN A 104 3.50 -10.25 -0.50
CA ASN A 104 3.21 -9.84 -1.87
C ASN A 104 2.77 -8.37 -1.99
N VAL A 105 2.64 -7.63 -0.89
CA VAL A 105 2.08 -6.27 -0.90
C VAL A 105 2.83 -5.31 -1.82
N LYS A 106 4.16 -5.37 -1.84
CA LYS A 106 5.00 -4.54 -2.73
C LYS A 106 4.83 -4.93 -4.20
N ASN A 107 4.78 -6.23 -4.49
CA ASN A 107 4.59 -6.72 -5.86
C ASN A 107 3.24 -6.27 -6.43
N VAL A 108 2.19 -6.30 -5.60
CA VAL A 108 0.85 -5.81 -5.97
C VAL A 108 0.87 -4.30 -6.17
N ALA A 109 1.49 -3.54 -5.26
CA ALA A 109 1.65 -2.08 -5.41
C ALA A 109 2.37 -1.72 -6.72
N ASP A 110 3.45 -2.41 -7.05
CA ASP A 110 4.21 -2.21 -8.31
C ASP A 110 3.38 -2.57 -9.54
N ALA A 111 2.55 -3.61 -9.46
CA ALA A 111 1.65 -3.99 -10.54
C ALA A 111 0.56 -2.93 -10.76
N MET A 112 -0.03 -2.40 -9.68
CA MET A 112 -0.98 -1.30 -9.74
C MET A 112 -0.38 -0.04 -10.38
N ILE A 113 0.84 0.34 -9.97
CA ILE A 113 1.56 1.50 -10.55
C ILE A 113 1.76 1.37 -12.06
N LYS A 114 2.00 0.15 -12.54
CA LYS A 114 2.24 -0.13 -13.96
C LYS A 114 0.95 -0.22 -14.77
N GLY A 115 -0.12 -0.71 -14.17
CA GLY A 115 -1.35 -1.05 -14.87
C GLY A 115 -2.42 0.03 -14.87
N ILE A 116 -2.42 0.94 -13.88
CA ILE A 116 -3.44 1.97 -13.79
C ILE A 116 -3.19 3.09 -14.82
N ASP A 117 -4.23 3.53 -15.51
CA ASP A 117 -4.13 4.64 -16.48
C ASP A 117 -4.45 5.98 -15.78
N PRO A 118 -3.49 6.93 -15.69
CA PRO A 118 -3.75 8.24 -15.11
C PRO A 118 -4.68 9.12 -15.95
N ARG A 119 -5.06 8.69 -17.16
CA ARG A 119 -5.95 9.40 -18.09
C ARG A 119 -7.30 8.71 -18.27
N LYS A 120 -7.71 7.89 -17.31
CA LYS A 120 -8.98 7.15 -17.39
C LYS A 120 -10.24 8.04 -17.40
N TRP A 121 -10.11 9.33 -17.10
CA TRP A 121 -11.21 10.30 -17.10
C TRP A 121 -11.36 11.03 -18.43
N VAL A 122 -12.46 11.77 -18.57
CA VAL A 122 -12.74 12.54 -19.78
C VAL A 122 -12.02 13.89 -19.74
N CYS A 123 -11.10 14.11 -20.67
CA CYS A 123 -10.35 15.37 -20.86
C CYS A 123 -9.50 15.85 -19.67
N VAL A 124 -9.27 15.03 -18.66
CA VAL A 124 -8.41 15.33 -17.50
C VAL A 124 -7.47 14.18 -17.21
N GLU A 125 -6.35 14.51 -16.58
CA GLU A 125 -5.29 13.57 -16.22
C GLU A 125 -4.90 13.76 -14.76
N ALA A 126 -4.56 12.66 -14.09
CA ALA A 126 -3.97 12.71 -12.77
C ALA A 126 -2.46 12.92 -12.88
N ASP A 127 -1.93 13.91 -12.18
CA ASP A 127 -0.52 14.29 -12.13
C ASP A 127 0.06 14.26 -10.71
N ASP A 128 -0.79 14.16 -9.67
CA ASP A 128 -0.39 13.92 -8.28
C ASP A 128 -0.74 12.47 -7.91
N ILE A 129 0.27 11.60 -7.97
CA ILE A 129 0.12 10.16 -7.76
C ILE A 129 1.02 9.72 -6.62
N LYS A 130 0.44 9.04 -5.63
CA LYS A 130 1.14 8.46 -4.49
C LYS A 130 0.69 7.04 -4.21
N VAL A 131 1.64 6.21 -3.82
CA VAL A 131 1.39 4.82 -3.43
C VAL A 131 2.09 4.52 -2.13
N ALA A 132 1.37 3.97 -1.18
CA ALA A 132 1.92 3.54 0.09
C ALA A 132 1.41 2.15 0.48
N THR A 133 2.17 1.45 1.31
CA THR A 133 1.79 0.14 1.84
C THR A 133 1.91 0.10 3.36
N TYR A 134 1.05 -0.69 3.99
CA TYR A 134 1.13 -1.04 5.40
C TYR A 134 0.57 -2.44 5.62
N GLY A 135 1.38 -3.33 6.21
CA GLY A 135 1.00 -4.72 6.44
C GLY A 135 0.54 -5.40 5.15
N ASP A 136 -0.73 -5.73 5.08
CA ASP A 136 -1.38 -6.40 3.95
C ASP A 136 -2.15 -5.45 3.01
N VAL A 137 -2.04 -4.13 3.20
CA VAL A 137 -2.83 -3.13 2.46
C VAL A 137 -1.96 -2.23 1.60
N VAL A 138 -2.38 -2.02 0.37
CA VAL A 138 -1.89 -0.99 -0.56
C VAL A 138 -2.90 0.15 -0.59
N LEU A 139 -2.43 1.38 -0.38
CA LEU A 139 -3.15 2.60 -0.73
C LEU A 139 -2.55 3.17 -2.02
N TYR A 140 -3.39 3.39 -3.02
CA TYR A 140 -3.07 4.08 -4.27
C TYR A 140 -3.91 5.34 -4.38
N VAL A 141 -3.26 6.48 -4.48
CA VAL A 141 -3.90 7.80 -4.64
C VAL A 141 -3.52 8.37 -5.98
N MET A 142 -4.51 8.84 -6.73
CA MET A 142 -4.33 9.41 -8.05
C MET A 142 -5.33 10.56 -8.23
N LEU A 143 -4.83 11.78 -8.36
CA LEU A 143 -5.67 12.96 -8.54
C LEU A 143 -4.95 14.03 -9.39
N THR A 144 -5.71 15.01 -9.90
CA THR A 144 -5.12 16.17 -10.54
C THR A 144 -4.65 17.20 -9.51
N SER A 145 -3.48 17.79 -9.71
CA SER A 145 -2.95 18.88 -8.86
C SER A 145 -3.83 20.14 -8.85
N GLU A 146 -4.78 20.26 -9.76
CA GLU A 146 -5.79 21.31 -9.75
C GLU A 146 -6.72 21.23 -8.52
N LEU A 147 -6.82 20.05 -7.89
CA LEU A 147 -7.62 19.82 -6.68
C LEU A 147 -6.90 20.20 -5.38
N LYS A 148 -5.70 20.79 -5.45
CA LYS A 148 -4.85 21.11 -4.28
C LYS A 148 -5.54 21.95 -3.19
N ASP A 149 -6.54 22.76 -3.55
CA ASP A 149 -7.29 23.58 -2.60
C ASP A 149 -8.32 22.76 -1.81
N TYR A 150 -8.64 21.54 -2.27
CA TYR A 150 -9.54 20.59 -1.62
C TYR A 150 -8.76 19.45 -0.95
N VAL A 151 -7.83 18.83 -1.69
CA VAL A 151 -7.05 17.69 -1.24
C VAL A 151 -5.81 17.49 -2.10
N THR A 152 -4.74 16.97 -1.49
CA THR A 152 -3.52 16.51 -2.17
C THR A 152 -3.27 15.02 -1.88
N ALA A 153 -2.52 14.35 -2.73
CA ALA A 153 -2.18 12.95 -2.49
C ALA A 153 -1.36 12.78 -1.19
N ASN A 154 -0.49 13.74 -0.87
CA ASN A 154 0.28 13.70 0.39
C ASN A 154 -0.61 13.74 1.63
N GLU A 155 -1.66 14.57 1.65
CA GLU A 155 -2.60 14.63 2.78
C GLU A 155 -3.34 13.30 2.98
N LEU A 156 -3.68 12.60 1.91
CA LEU A 156 -4.32 11.28 1.97
C LEU A 156 -3.33 10.20 2.46
N ILE A 157 -2.06 10.25 2.04
CA ILE A 157 -1.01 9.38 2.58
C ILE A 157 -0.79 9.64 4.08
N ASP A 158 -0.76 10.90 4.52
CA ASP A 158 -0.59 11.24 5.94
C ASP A 158 -1.81 10.81 6.78
N SER A 159 -3.01 10.91 6.22
CA SER A 159 -4.22 10.38 6.83
C SER A 159 -4.15 8.84 6.97
N PHE A 160 -3.77 8.13 5.91
CA PHE A 160 -3.58 6.68 5.97
C PHE A 160 -2.53 6.28 7.01
N LYS A 161 -1.42 6.99 7.08
CA LYS A 161 -0.39 6.80 8.10
C LYS A 161 -0.94 6.95 9.53
N THR A 162 -1.84 7.92 9.73
CA THR A 162 -2.55 8.09 11.01
C THR A 162 -3.43 6.88 11.31
N VAL A 163 -4.20 6.39 10.33
CA VAL A 163 -5.04 5.19 10.47
C VAL A 163 -4.20 3.94 10.79
N CYS A 164 -3.01 3.84 10.21
CA CYS A 164 -2.06 2.74 10.47
C CYS A 164 -1.36 2.85 11.84
N GLY A 165 -1.53 3.96 12.57
CA GLY A 165 -0.90 4.17 13.88
C GLY A 165 0.62 4.37 13.82
N GLY A 166 1.18 4.75 12.66
CA GLY A 166 2.62 4.92 12.53
C GLY A 166 3.13 5.13 11.10
N THR A 167 4.30 4.58 10.80
CA THR A 167 4.95 4.73 9.50
C THR A 167 4.38 3.78 8.46
N VAL A 168 4.12 4.31 7.26
CA VAL A 168 3.80 3.54 6.05
C VAL A 168 5.04 3.52 5.13
N ASP A 169 5.09 2.54 4.22
CA ASP A 169 6.13 2.51 3.19
C ASP A 169 5.61 3.22 1.95
N VAL A 170 6.16 4.39 1.64
CA VAL A 170 5.82 5.14 0.43
C VAL A 170 6.65 4.58 -0.72
N ILE A 171 5.96 4.10 -1.78
CA ILE A 171 6.57 3.45 -2.95
C ILE A 171 6.71 4.44 -4.11
N LYS A 172 5.74 5.38 -4.24
CA LYS A 172 5.72 6.40 -5.30
C LYS A 172 5.23 7.72 -4.75
#